data_e50efa4dc5ef84f8719fb27a09b80119
#
_entry.id   e50efa4dc5ef84f8719fb27a09b80119
#
_cell.length_a   1.000
_cell.length_b   1.000
_cell.length_c   1.000
_cell.angle_alpha   90.00
_cell.angle_beta   90.00
_cell.angle_gamma   90.00
#
_symmetry.space_group_name_H-M   'P 1'
#
loop_
_entity.id
_entity.type
_entity.pdbx_description
1 polymer ?
#
loop_
_entity_poly.entity_id
_entity_poly.type
_entity_poly.pdbx_seq_one_letter_code
_entity_poly.pdbx_strand_id
1 'polypeptide(L)'
;MAEMYNHHTVEKKWQKIWEEEKAFKVSEDYSKPKFYALVEFPYPSGQGLHVGHPRPYTALDIVSRKRRMQGYNVLFPMGWDAFGLPTENYAIKNHIHPKIVTKNNVARFKGQLQSLGYSFDWDREINTTDPDYYKWTQWIFLKLFNAGLAYKKEMPINWCTSCKVGLANEEVVNGVCERCGAPVVRKVKSEWMLKITEYADKLIKDLDDVDYIEKVKVSQKNWIGRSEGAEVDFRLKDKDEKLRVYTTRPDTLFGATYMVISPEHPLIDKYKDEITNWDEIQKYREMAARKSDFERTELAKDKTGVILGGLSAVNPVNGKEIPVWISDYVLMSYGTGAIMAVPAHDTRDWEFAKKFDLPMIQVVEGKEGPVDINEAAFTDVATGKMINSDFLDGLEVTEAKEKMKDFLEEKGIGNRKVNYKLRDWVFS
;
A
#
# COMPACT_ATOMS: atom_id res chain seq x y z
N MET A 1 4.00 18.40 63.13
CA MET A 1 4.60 17.77 61.90
C MET A 1 3.58 17.93 60.80
N ALA A 2 3.93 18.51 59.67
CA ALA A 2 3.00 18.58 58.52
C ALA A 2 2.72 17.15 58.08
N GLU A 3 1.45 16.78 57.91
CA GLU A 3 1.06 15.50 57.39
C GLU A 3 1.69 15.32 56.00
N MET A 4 2.41 14.24 55.81
CA MET A 4 3.04 13.92 54.52
C MET A 4 1.94 13.66 53.52
N TYR A 5 1.98 14.32 52.35
CA TYR A 5 1.01 14.14 51.25
C TYR A 5 0.89 12.66 50.86
N ASN A 6 -0.29 12.11 51.08
CA ASN A 6 -0.59 10.72 50.69
C ASN A 6 -1.37 10.71 49.37
N HIS A 7 -0.65 10.56 48.29
CA HIS A 7 -1.23 10.56 46.94
C HIS A 7 -2.28 9.46 46.74
N HIS A 8 -2.08 8.26 47.28
CA HIS A 8 -3.04 7.17 47.14
C HIS A 8 -4.43 7.50 47.71
N THR A 9 -4.48 8.22 48.83
CA THR A 9 -5.74 8.63 49.44
C THR A 9 -6.39 9.77 48.67
N VAL A 10 -5.58 10.76 48.27
CA VAL A 10 -6.06 11.96 47.57
C VAL A 10 -6.54 11.61 46.16
N GLU A 11 -5.78 10.81 45.40
CA GLU A 11 -6.14 10.42 44.05
C GLU A 11 -7.44 9.62 44.04
N LYS A 12 -7.57 8.59 44.88
CA LYS A 12 -8.81 7.79 44.96
C LYS A 12 -10.04 8.62 45.35
N LYS A 13 -9.87 9.57 46.26
CA LYS A 13 -10.93 10.49 46.65
C LYS A 13 -11.44 11.30 45.45
N TRP A 14 -10.51 11.93 44.70
CA TRP A 14 -10.89 12.81 43.61
C TRP A 14 -11.39 12.03 42.41
N GLN A 15 -10.81 10.89 42.06
CA GLN A 15 -11.30 10.02 40.98
C GLN A 15 -12.75 9.59 41.23
N LYS A 16 -13.07 9.22 42.47
CA LYS A 16 -14.44 8.89 42.89
C LYS A 16 -15.40 10.07 42.73
N ILE A 17 -15.01 11.26 43.21
CA ILE A 17 -15.83 12.47 43.09
C ILE A 17 -16.08 12.79 41.61
N TRP A 18 -15.05 12.77 40.75
CA TRP A 18 -15.19 13.04 39.34
C TRP A 18 -16.13 12.07 38.59
N GLU A 19 -16.13 10.82 39.00
CA GLU A 19 -17.01 9.80 38.44
C GLU A 19 -18.46 10.02 38.90
N GLU A 20 -18.69 10.21 40.20
CA GLU A 20 -20.03 10.43 40.78
C GLU A 20 -20.69 11.72 40.25
N GLU A 21 -19.93 12.79 40.17
CA GLU A 21 -20.41 14.08 39.64
C GLU A 21 -20.40 14.19 38.14
N LYS A 22 -19.89 13.18 37.42
CA LYS A 22 -19.69 13.21 35.97
C LYS A 22 -18.97 14.49 35.51
N ALA A 23 -17.91 14.86 36.23
CA ALA A 23 -17.23 16.16 36.11
C ALA A 23 -16.70 16.47 34.70
N PHE A 24 -16.49 15.47 33.89
CA PHE A 24 -15.93 15.60 32.51
C PHE A 24 -16.95 15.37 31.42
N LYS A 25 -18.22 15.19 31.77
CA LYS A 25 -19.29 15.00 30.79
C LYS A 25 -19.43 16.25 29.92
N VAL A 26 -19.49 16.04 28.58
CA VAL A 26 -19.82 17.10 27.64
C VAL A 26 -21.25 17.60 27.90
N SER A 27 -21.43 18.92 27.94
CA SER A 27 -22.76 19.49 28.12
C SER A 27 -23.48 19.67 26.79
N GLU A 28 -24.84 19.73 26.86
CA GLU A 28 -25.68 20.06 25.71
C GLU A 28 -25.85 21.57 25.54
N ASP A 29 -25.07 22.37 26.28
CA ASP A 29 -25.03 23.82 26.14
C ASP A 29 -24.23 24.22 24.90
N TYR A 30 -24.96 24.47 23.82
CA TYR A 30 -24.40 24.88 22.53
C TYR A 30 -23.99 26.36 22.47
N SER A 31 -24.21 27.14 23.50
CA SER A 31 -23.73 28.53 23.59
C SER A 31 -22.23 28.62 23.87
N LYS A 32 -21.66 27.61 24.48
CA LYS A 32 -20.21 27.53 24.78
C LYS A 32 -19.38 27.17 23.53
N PRO A 33 -18.19 27.73 23.39
CA PRO A 33 -17.27 27.31 22.32
C PRO A 33 -16.94 25.82 22.47
N LYS A 34 -16.99 25.10 21.36
CA LYS A 34 -16.76 23.64 21.32
C LYS A 34 -15.27 23.33 21.23
N PHE A 35 -14.85 22.29 21.89
CA PHE A 35 -13.52 21.68 21.71
C PHE A 35 -13.65 20.18 21.70
N TYR A 36 -13.24 19.56 20.57
CA TYR A 36 -13.18 18.12 20.43
C TYR A 36 -11.74 17.65 20.56
N ALA A 37 -11.43 16.96 21.65
CA ALA A 37 -10.14 16.34 21.88
C ALA A 37 -10.18 14.91 21.33
N LEU A 38 -9.57 14.71 20.16
CA LEU A 38 -9.53 13.41 19.50
C LEU A 38 -8.20 12.73 19.78
N VAL A 39 -8.27 11.55 20.40
CA VAL A 39 -7.14 10.65 20.59
C VAL A 39 -7.49 9.28 20.04
N GLU A 40 -6.49 8.57 19.54
CA GLU A 40 -6.63 7.19 19.10
C GLU A 40 -6.98 6.29 20.30
N PHE A 41 -8.07 5.53 20.21
CA PHE A 41 -8.47 4.59 21.26
C PHE A 41 -7.78 3.24 21.08
N PRO A 42 -7.50 2.51 22.20
CA PRO A 42 -6.62 1.36 22.16
C PRO A 42 -7.34 0.09 21.65
N TYR A 43 -6.53 -0.85 21.15
CA TYR A 43 -6.94 -2.25 20.94
C TYR A 43 -6.92 -2.98 22.29
N PRO A 44 -8.04 -3.50 22.82
CA PRO A 44 -8.06 -4.25 24.07
C PRO A 44 -7.60 -5.70 23.88
N SER A 45 -6.47 -5.91 23.21
CA SER A 45 -5.99 -7.23 22.78
C SER A 45 -4.96 -7.87 23.72
N GLY A 46 -4.46 -7.12 24.70
CA GLY A 46 -3.42 -7.58 25.61
C GLY A 46 -3.85 -7.60 27.07
N GLN A 47 -2.89 -7.87 27.95
CA GLN A 47 -3.13 -7.90 29.41
C GLN A 47 -3.22 -6.52 30.06
N GLY A 48 -3.28 -5.45 29.29
CA GLY A 48 -3.39 -4.08 29.78
C GLY A 48 -2.65 -3.08 28.89
N LEU A 49 -2.70 -1.82 29.30
CA LEU A 49 -2.00 -0.72 28.64
C LEU A 49 -0.47 -0.91 28.75
N HIS A 50 0.24 -0.55 27.69
CA HIS A 50 1.69 -0.37 27.74
C HIS A 50 2.04 1.13 27.89
N VAL A 51 3.27 1.44 28.24
CA VAL A 51 3.73 2.81 28.56
C VAL A 51 3.57 3.81 27.38
N GLY A 52 3.39 3.34 26.16
CA GLY A 52 3.12 4.17 24.99
C GLY A 52 1.73 4.82 24.99
N HIS A 53 0.73 4.15 25.59
CA HIS A 53 -0.64 4.66 25.64
C HIS A 53 -0.79 5.96 26.45
N PRO A 54 -0.24 6.07 27.68
CA PRO A 54 -0.36 7.30 28.47
C PRO A 54 0.21 8.55 27.80
N ARG A 55 1.18 8.43 26.92
CA ARG A 55 1.86 9.58 26.32
C ARG A 55 0.92 10.53 25.56
N PRO A 56 0.16 10.09 24.52
CA PRO A 56 -0.80 10.94 23.85
C PRO A 56 -2.00 11.29 24.74
N TYR A 57 -2.45 10.37 25.60
CA TYR A 57 -3.59 10.62 26.49
C TYR A 57 -3.31 11.71 27.48
N THR A 58 -2.13 11.72 28.12
CA THR A 58 -1.72 12.78 29.03
C THR A 58 -1.63 14.13 28.35
N ALA A 59 -1.04 14.19 27.15
CA ALA A 59 -0.92 15.43 26.40
C ALA A 59 -2.30 16.05 26.09
N LEU A 60 -3.24 15.25 25.63
CA LEU A 60 -4.60 15.71 25.34
C LEU A 60 -5.42 15.97 26.61
N ASP A 61 -5.20 15.24 27.69
CA ASP A 61 -5.83 15.51 28.98
C ASP A 61 -5.47 16.89 29.52
N ILE A 62 -4.19 17.26 29.46
CA ILE A 62 -3.72 18.60 29.84
C ILE A 62 -4.45 19.69 29.02
N VAL A 63 -4.52 19.53 27.70
CA VAL A 63 -5.22 20.48 26.81
C VAL A 63 -6.72 20.51 27.13
N SER A 64 -7.34 19.35 27.31
CA SER A 64 -8.78 19.23 27.63
C SER A 64 -9.15 19.93 28.93
N ARG A 65 -8.36 19.73 29.98
CA ARG A 65 -8.54 20.42 31.28
C ARG A 65 -8.37 21.93 31.14
N LYS A 66 -7.32 22.38 30.41
CA LYS A 66 -7.12 23.82 30.14
C LYS A 66 -8.32 24.42 29.41
N ARG A 67 -8.85 23.73 28.39
CA ARG A 67 -10.02 24.23 27.64
C ARG A 67 -11.28 24.30 28.50
N ARG A 68 -11.53 23.31 29.37
CA ARG A 68 -12.64 23.40 30.35
C ARG A 68 -12.49 24.60 31.27
N MET A 69 -11.28 24.86 31.82
CA MET A 69 -11.01 26.03 32.63
C MET A 69 -11.23 27.36 31.88
N GLN A 70 -11.08 27.36 30.58
CA GLN A 70 -11.35 28.51 29.70
C GLN A 70 -12.83 28.62 29.27
N GLY A 71 -13.71 27.78 29.80
CA GLY A 71 -15.15 27.84 29.51
C GLY A 71 -15.61 27.08 28.27
N TYR A 72 -14.73 26.31 27.64
CA TYR A 72 -15.12 25.47 26.49
C TYR A 72 -15.99 24.30 26.91
N ASN A 73 -16.93 23.91 26.02
CA ASN A 73 -17.61 22.63 26.10
C ASN A 73 -16.71 21.57 25.44
N VAL A 74 -16.08 20.72 26.24
CA VAL A 74 -15.05 19.80 25.78
C VAL A 74 -15.61 18.40 25.65
N LEU A 75 -15.55 17.82 24.44
CA LEU A 75 -15.77 16.41 24.19
C LEU A 75 -14.39 15.70 24.14
N PHE A 76 -14.13 14.84 25.12
CA PHE A 76 -12.94 13.99 25.19
C PHE A 76 -13.38 12.55 25.41
N PRO A 77 -13.80 11.83 24.35
CA PRO A 77 -14.32 10.49 24.46
C PRO A 77 -13.20 9.45 24.54
N MET A 78 -13.55 8.25 24.97
CA MET A 78 -12.72 7.06 24.94
C MET A 78 -13.51 5.89 24.37
N GLY A 79 -12.81 4.88 23.87
CA GLY A 79 -13.43 3.69 23.31
C GLY A 79 -12.44 2.55 23.12
N TRP A 80 -12.94 1.50 22.44
CA TRP A 80 -12.20 0.25 22.27
C TRP A 80 -12.31 -0.20 20.81
N ASP A 81 -11.18 -0.29 20.15
CA ASP A 81 -11.09 -0.95 18.84
C ASP A 81 -10.99 -2.46 19.10
N ALA A 82 -12.15 -3.08 19.24
CA ALA A 82 -12.27 -4.38 19.89
C ALA A 82 -12.34 -5.56 18.90
N PHE A 83 -12.51 -5.33 17.59
CA PHE A 83 -12.31 -6.35 16.58
C PHE A 83 -10.82 -6.61 16.37
N GLY A 84 -10.46 -7.83 15.99
CA GLY A 84 -9.09 -8.11 15.55
C GLY A 84 -8.56 -9.49 15.92
N LEU A 85 -7.64 -9.96 15.11
CA LEU A 85 -6.99 -11.28 15.21
C LEU A 85 -6.28 -11.55 16.54
N PRO A 86 -5.61 -10.59 17.20
CA PRO A 86 -4.94 -10.88 18.47
C PRO A 86 -5.90 -11.40 19.54
N THR A 87 -7.07 -10.81 19.67
CA THR A 87 -8.11 -11.28 20.61
C THR A 87 -8.66 -12.63 20.20
N GLU A 88 -8.92 -12.86 18.90
CA GLU A 88 -9.42 -14.12 18.36
C GLU A 88 -8.41 -15.25 18.56
N ASN A 89 -7.14 -15.03 18.24
CA ASN A 89 -6.07 -16.01 18.45
C ASN A 89 -5.89 -16.37 19.93
N TYR A 90 -5.96 -15.37 20.81
CA TYR A 90 -5.93 -15.61 22.27
C TYR A 90 -7.13 -16.46 22.71
N ALA A 91 -8.31 -16.15 22.19
CA ALA A 91 -9.55 -16.88 22.48
C ALA A 91 -9.46 -18.36 22.02
N ILE A 92 -8.98 -18.59 20.81
CA ILE A 92 -8.76 -19.95 20.27
C ILE A 92 -7.77 -20.72 21.13
N LYS A 93 -6.62 -20.11 21.41
CA LYS A 93 -5.54 -20.76 22.21
C LYS A 93 -6.01 -21.16 23.61
N ASN A 94 -6.89 -20.36 24.23
CA ASN A 94 -7.34 -20.56 25.61
C ASN A 94 -8.73 -21.19 25.69
N HIS A 95 -9.34 -21.56 24.55
CA HIS A 95 -10.70 -22.13 24.49
C HIS A 95 -11.76 -21.24 25.17
N ILE A 96 -11.64 -19.92 25.01
CA ILE A 96 -12.56 -18.92 25.57
C ILE A 96 -13.23 -18.18 24.43
N HIS A 97 -14.53 -17.89 24.56
CA HIS A 97 -15.22 -17.12 23.51
C HIS A 97 -14.65 -15.69 23.39
N PRO A 98 -14.34 -15.15 22.18
CA PRO A 98 -13.75 -13.82 21.99
C PRO A 98 -14.49 -12.70 22.72
N LYS A 99 -15.82 -12.73 22.75
CA LYS A 99 -16.65 -11.76 23.47
C LYS A 99 -16.31 -11.66 24.97
N ILE A 100 -15.97 -12.79 25.61
CA ILE A 100 -15.61 -12.83 27.02
C ILE A 100 -14.21 -12.21 27.21
N VAL A 101 -13.28 -12.57 26.35
CA VAL A 101 -11.92 -12.00 26.34
C VAL A 101 -11.96 -10.48 26.20
N THR A 102 -12.69 -10.01 25.17
CA THR A 102 -12.85 -8.56 24.92
C THR A 102 -13.46 -7.85 26.12
N LYS A 103 -14.53 -8.37 26.70
CA LYS A 103 -15.17 -7.77 27.90
C LYS A 103 -14.19 -7.64 29.07
N ASN A 104 -13.41 -8.69 29.35
CA ASN A 104 -12.45 -8.69 30.46
C ASN A 104 -11.31 -7.71 30.21
N ASN A 105 -10.80 -7.68 28.98
CA ASN A 105 -9.72 -6.76 28.61
C ASN A 105 -10.18 -5.30 28.67
N VAL A 106 -11.35 -4.99 28.13
CA VAL A 106 -11.96 -3.66 28.21
C VAL A 106 -12.09 -3.19 29.65
N ALA A 107 -12.62 -4.04 30.53
CA ALA A 107 -12.77 -3.71 31.96
C ALA A 107 -11.41 -3.38 32.60
N ARG A 108 -10.37 -4.16 32.26
CA ARG A 108 -9.01 -3.92 32.77
C ARG A 108 -8.39 -2.63 32.23
N PHE A 109 -8.46 -2.39 30.93
CA PHE A 109 -7.96 -1.17 30.29
C PHE A 109 -8.67 0.07 30.86
N LYS A 110 -10.00 0.01 31.00
CA LYS A 110 -10.79 1.10 31.60
C LYS A 110 -10.33 1.41 33.00
N GLY A 111 -10.19 0.39 33.85
CA GLY A 111 -9.69 0.57 35.24
C GLY A 111 -8.29 1.21 35.29
N GLN A 112 -7.40 0.84 34.37
CA GLN A 112 -6.07 1.46 34.27
C GLN A 112 -6.16 2.93 33.83
N LEU A 113 -6.98 3.27 32.83
CA LEU A 113 -7.19 4.66 32.37
C LEU A 113 -7.82 5.52 33.50
N GLN A 114 -8.78 4.97 34.23
CA GLN A 114 -9.39 5.64 35.38
C GLN A 114 -8.38 5.88 36.47
N SER A 115 -7.48 4.91 36.75
CA SER A 115 -6.44 5.06 37.76
C SER A 115 -5.41 6.15 37.45
N LEU A 116 -5.23 6.48 36.17
CA LEU A 116 -4.40 7.60 35.69
C LEU A 116 -5.13 8.96 35.79
N GLY A 117 -6.42 8.94 36.13
CA GLY A 117 -7.21 10.14 36.40
C GLY A 117 -7.49 11.01 35.19
N TYR A 118 -7.48 10.44 33.96
CA TYR A 118 -7.80 11.20 32.75
C TYR A 118 -9.23 11.72 32.72
N SER A 119 -9.41 12.89 32.15
CA SER A 119 -10.69 13.58 32.05
C SER A 119 -11.55 13.13 30.85
N PHE A 120 -11.61 11.82 30.61
CA PHE A 120 -12.47 11.26 29.57
C PHE A 120 -13.95 11.41 29.93
N ASP A 121 -14.79 11.63 28.92
CA ASP A 121 -16.24 11.54 29.04
C ASP A 121 -16.69 10.08 28.87
N TRP A 122 -16.81 9.36 29.97
CA TRP A 122 -17.19 7.96 29.99
C TRP A 122 -18.66 7.72 29.59
N ASP A 123 -19.51 8.75 29.59
CA ASP A 123 -20.88 8.64 29.03
C ASP A 123 -20.86 8.54 27.50
N ARG A 124 -19.73 8.88 26.87
CA ARG A 124 -19.47 8.76 25.43
C ARG A 124 -18.50 7.61 25.08
N GLU A 125 -18.39 6.64 25.98
CA GLU A 125 -17.61 5.42 25.73
C GLU A 125 -18.21 4.65 24.55
N ILE A 126 -17.35 4.17 23.65
CA ILE A 126 -17.75 3.35 22.52
C ILE A 126 -16.97 2.02 22.48
N ASN A 127 -17.60 1.00 21.88
CA ASN A 127 -16.97 -0.28 21.60
C ASN A 127 -17.31 -0.68 20.17
N THR A 128 -16.33 -0.88 19.34
CA THR A 128 -16.54 -1.20 17.92
C THR A 128 -17.25 -2.52 17.68
N THR A 129 -17.27 -3.42 18.68
CA THR A 129 -17.99 -4.72 18.62
C THR A 129 -19.44 -4.63 19.09
N ASP A 130 -19.90 -3.49 19.57
CA ASP A 130 -21.30 -3.31 19.93
C ASP A 130 -22.17 -3.19 18.67
N PRO A 131 -23.32 -3.88 18.60
CA PRO A 131 -24.23 -3.80 17.47
C PRO A 131 -24.68 -2.37 17.15
N ASP A 132 -24.86 -1.54 18.19
CA ASP A 132 -25.22 -0.13 18.03
C ASP A 132 -24.13 0.72 17.42
N TYR A 133 -22.88 0.29 17.49
CA TYR A 133 -21.76 0.92 16.81
C TYR A 133 -21.59 0.38 15.39
N TYR A 134 -21.38 -0.93 15.19
CA TYR A 134 -21.03 -1.46 13.87
C TYR A 134 -22.20 -1.44 12.87
N LYS A 135 -23.44 -1.25 13.30
CA LYS A 135 -24.56 -0.97 12.37
C LYS A 135 -24.25 0.21 11.43
N TRP A 136 -23.47 1.21 11.90
CA TRP A 136 -23.08 2.34 11.08
C TRP A 136 -22.01 1.98 10.06
N THR A 137 -21.08 1.10 10.42
CA THR A 137 -20.12 0.52 9.47
C THR A 137 -20.84 -0.27 8.37
N GLN A 138 -21.83 -1.06 8.73
CA GLN A 138 -22.68 -1.76 7.76
C GLN A 138 -23.48 -0.78 6.87
N TRP A 139 -24.02 0.28 7.45
CA TRP A 139 -24.72 1.31 6.69
C TRP A 139 -23.79 2.03 5.71
N ILE A 140 -22.55 2.38 6.11
CA ILE A 140 -21.56 2.98 5.22
C ILE A 140 -21.24 2.02 4.08
N PHE A 141 -21.03 0.73 4.37
CA PHE A 141 -20.79 -0.28 3.34
C PHE A 141 -21.93 -0.32 2.31
N LEU A 142 -23.18 -0.35 2.77
CA LEU A 142 -24.34 -0.34 1.88
C LEU A 142 -24.42 0.94 1.02
N LYS A 143 -24.03 2.09 1.56
CA LYS A 143 -23.95 3.34 0.78
C LYS A 143 -22.89 3.23 -0.33
N LEU A 144 -21.70 2.68 -0.01
CA LEU A 144 -20.63 2.45 -0.98
C LEU A 144 -21.06 1.42 -2.04
N PHE A 145 -21.71 0.34 -1.63
CA PHE A 145 -22.25 -0.67 -2.53
C PHE A 145 -23.28 -0.09 -3.51
N ASN A 146 -24.26 0.65 -3.02
CA ASN A 146 -25.26 1.29 -3.84
C ASN A 146 -24.71 2.37 -4.77
N ALA A 147 -23.58 2.96 -4.42
CA ALA A 147 -22.85 3.91 -5.26
C ALA A 147 -21.92 3.22 -6.30
N GLY A 148 -21.89 1.87 -6.35
CA GLY A 148 -21.01 1.11 -7.23
C GLY A 148 -19.53 1.15 -6.82
N LEU A 149 -19.24 1.58 -5.59
CA LEU A 149 -17.89 1.70 -5.04
C LEU A 149 -17.43 0.45 -4.28
N ALA A 150 -18.33 -0.49 -4.00
CA ALA A 150 -17.99 -1.79 -3.43
C ALA A 150 -18.27 -2.90 -4.43
N TYR A 151 -17.33 -3.82 -4.61
CA TYR A 151 -17.43 -4.93 -5.55
C TYR A 151 -16.70 -6.17 -5.03
N LYS A 152 -17.02 -7.35 -5.58
CA LYS A 152 -16.29 -8.59 -5.30
C LYS A 152 -15.24 -8.86 -6.35
N LYS A 153 -14.07 -9.33 -5.92
CA LYS A 153 -12.98 -9.73 -6.81
C LYS A 153 -12.29 -10.98 -6.27
N GLU A 154 -12.05 -11.94 -7.14
CA GLU A 154 -11.14 -13.04 -6.84
C GLU A 154 -9.70 -12.55 -6.94
N MET A 155 -8.94 -12.77 -5.87
CA MET A 155 -7.54 -12.37 -5.81
C MET A 155 -6.71 -13.33 -4.95
N PRO A 156 -5.44 -13.53 -5.27
CA PRO A 156 -4.54 -14.28 -4.42
C PRO A 156 -4.19 -13.46 -3.18
N ILE A 157 -4.44 -14.04 -2.01
CA ILE A 157 -4.04 -13.49 -0.72
C ILE A 157 -2.97 -14.37 -0.07
N ASN A 158 -2.17 -13.79 0.82
CA ASN A 158 -1.30 -14.56 1.70
C ASN A 158 -2.16 -15.30 2.73
N TRP A 159 -2.04 -16.60 2.78
CA TRP A 159 -2.85 -17.44 3.68
C TRP A 159 -1.96 -18.20 4.65
N CYS A 160 -2.15 -17.98 5.95
CA CYS A 160 -1.51 -18.78 6.98
C CYS A 160 -2.21 -20.13 7.10
N THR A 161 -1.44 -21.23 6.92
CA THR A 161 -1.98 -22.59 6.97
C THR A 161 -2.38 -23.02 8.37
N SER A 162 -1.80 -22.43 9.42
CA SER A 162 -2.09 -22.70 10.83
C SER A 162 -3.18 -21.80 11.38
N CYS A 163 -3.03 -20.47 11.28
CA CYS A 163 -4.02 -19.51 11.79
C CYS A 163 -5.32 -19.49 10.98
N LYS A 164 -5.32 -20.08 9.76
CA LYS A 164 -6.49 -20.12 8.85
C LYS A 164 -7.03 -18.74 8.49
N VAL A 165 -6.13 -17.78 8.27
CA VAL A 165 -6.47 -16.37 8.03
C VAL A 165 -5.63 -15.80 6.90
N GLY A 166 -6.18 -14.78 6.21
CA GLY A 166 -5.44 -13.93 5.29
C GLY A 166 -4.48 -13.01 6.04
N LEU A 167 -3.30 -12.81 5.48
CA LEU A 167 -2.25 -11.98 6.06
C LEU A 167 -1.95 -10.81 5.13
N ALA A 168 -1.69 -9.63 5.71
CA ALA A 168 -1.06 -8.53 5.01
C ALA A 168 0.39 -8.90 4.62
N ASN A 169 0.96 -8.17 3.66
CA ASN A 169 2.33 -8.47 3.21
C ASN A 169 3.35 -8.31 4.36
N GLU A 170 3.12 -7.36 5.25
CA GLU A 170 3.97 -7.05 6.40
C GLU A 170 3.94 -8.16 7.47
N GLU A 171 2.89 -9.00 7.47
CA GLU A 171 2.72 -10.12 8.40
C GLU A 171 3.37 -11.42 7.92
N VAL A 172 4.01 -11.37 6.73
CA VAL A 172 4.75 -12.51 6.15
C VAL A 172 6.24 -12.21 6.16
N VAL A 173 6.99 -12.95 6.96
CA VAL A 173 8.43 -12.79 7.11
C VAL A 173 9.12 -14.09 6.65
N ASN A 174 9.97 -14.02 5.64
CA ASN A 174 10.67 -15.17 5.07
C ASN A 174 9.73 -16.33 4.66
N GLY A 175 8.54 -16.00 4.13
CA GLY A 175 7.56 -17.00 3.68
C GLY A 175 6.77 -17.67 4.81
N VAL A 176 6.93 -17.22 6.05
CA VAL A 176 6.19 -17.74 7.22
C VAL A 176 5.36 -16.65 7.89
N CYS A 177 4.31 -17.07 8.59
CA CYS A 177 3.47 -16.17 9.38
C CYS A 177 4.26 -15.61 10.56
N GLU A 178 4.38 -14.28 10.66
CA GLU A 178 5.09 -13.60 11.76
C GLU A 178 4.58 -14.04 13.15
N ARG A 179 3.27 -14.37 13.25
CA ARG A 179 2.62 -14.69 14.54
C ARG A 179 2.85 -16.11 15.01
N CYS A 180 2.81 -17.09 14.09
CA CYS A 180 2.85 -18.52 14.48
C CYS A 180 3.97 -19.32 13.84
N GLY A 181 4.76 -18.72 12.94
CA GLY A 181 5.87 -19.37 12.26
C GLY A 181 5.46 -20.43 11.20
N ALA A 182 4.16 -20.63 10.96
CA ALA A 182 3.70 -21.60 9.97
C ALA A 182 3.91 -21.09 8.54
N PRO A 183 4.11 -22.01 7.55
CA PRO A 183 4.22 -21.62 6.15
C PRO A 183 3.00 -20.85 5.66
N VAL A 184 3.27 -19.80 4.88
CA VAL A 184 2.27 -19.01 4.18
C VAL A 184 2.18 -19.48 2.73
N VAL A 185 0.95 -19.62 2.23
CA VAL A 185 0.68 -20.01 0.84
C VAL A 185 -0.19 -18.96 0.16
N ARG A 186 -0.08 -18.85 -1.16
CA ARG A 186 -1.03 -18.05 -1.93
C ARG A 186 -2.35 -18.80 -2.09
N LYS A 187 -3.45 -18.18 -1.71
CA LYS A 187 -4.79 -18.74 -1.83
C LYS A 187 -5.71 -17.74 -2.52
N VAL A 188 -6.35 -18.17 -3.59
CA VAL A 188 -7.36 -17.33 -4.26
C VAL A 188 -8.63 -17.34 -3.42
N LYS A 189 -9.12 -16.13 -3.11
CA LYS A 189 -10.37 -15.90 -2.41
C LYS A 189 -11.14 -14.77 -3.06
N SER A 190 -12.46 -14.85 -2.93
CA SER A 190 -13.36 -13.78 -3.35
C SER A 190 -13.55 -12.80 -2.20
N GLU A 191 -12.95 -11.62 -2.36
CA GLU A 191 -12.92 -10.58 -1.32
C GLU A 191 -13.76 -9.37 -1.75
N TRP A 192 -14.34 -8.65 -0.77
CA TRP A 192 -14.96 -7.37 -1.00
C TRP A 192 -13.87 -6.28 -1.14
N MET A 193 -14.01 -5.49 -2.20
CA MET A 193 -13.10 -4.39 -2.53
C MET A 193 -13.86 -3.07 -2.47
N LEU A 194 -13.18 -2.01 -2.00
CA LEU A 194 -13.66 -0.65 -2.11
C LEU A 194 -12.82 0.12 -3.13
N LYS A 195 -13.48 0.76 -4.10
CA LYS A 195 -12.85 1.55 -5.18
C LYS A 195 -12.34 2.89 -4.67
N ILE A 196 -11.36 2.88 -3.76
CA ILE A 196 -10.77 4.12 -3.26
C ILE A 196 -9.97 4.86 -4.33
N THR A 197 -9.54 4.16 -5.38
CA THR A 197 -8.82 4.75 -6.53
C THR A 197 -9.67 5.74 -7.32
N GLU A 198 -10.99 5.64 -7.30
CA GLU A 198 -11.91 6.61 -7.91
C GLU A 198 -11.76 8.03 -7.32
N TYR A 199 -11.21 8.12 -6.11
CA TYR A 199 -10.97 9.38 -5.40
C TYR A 199 -9.52 9.85 -5.46
N ALA A 200 -8.63 9.14 -6.16
CA ALA A 200 -7.20 9.41 -6.15
C ALA A 200 -6.86 10.86 -6.55
N ASP A 201 -7.38 11.34 -7.68
CA ASP A 201 -7.14 12.71 -8.14
C ASP A 201 -7.79 13.75 -7.21
N LYS A 202 -9.01 13.47 -6.72
CA LYS A 202 -9.70 14.33 -5.79
C LYS A 202 -8.94 14.46 -4.47
N LEU A 203 -8.41 13.35 -3.94
CA LEU A 203 -7.59 13.34 -2.73
C LEU A 203 -6.32 14.18 -2.90
N ILE A 204 -5.66 14.13 -4.06
CA ILE A 204 -4.49 14.98 -4.35
C ILE A 204 -4.87 16.45 -4.39
N LYS A 205 -5.96 16.78 -5.10
CA LYS A 205 -6.44 18.16 -5.27
C LYS A 205 -6.88 18.76 -3.93
N ASP A 206 -7.67 18.02 -3.15
CA ASP A 206 -8.26 18.51 -1.90
C ASP A 206 -7.19 18.70 -0.78
N LEU A 207 -5.92 18.27 -1.00
CA LEU A 207 -4.82 18.62 -0.10
C LEU A 207 -4.50 20.12 -0.08
N ASP A 208 -4.90 20.85 -1.11
CA ASP A 208 -4.70 22.30 -1.16
C ASP A 208 -5.69 23.04 -0.23
N ASP A 209 -6.84 22.41 0.09
CA ASP A 209 -7.89 22.97 0.94
C ASP A 209 -7.69 22.70 2.44
N VAL A 210 -6.69 21.91 2.82
CA VAL A 210 -6.44 21.53 4.23
C VAL A 210 -5.17 22.16 4.78
N ASP A 211 -5.24 22.59 6.06
CA ASP A 211 -4.11 23.17 6.79
C ASP A 211 -3.20 22.07 7.37
N TYR A 212 -2.62 21.26 6.48
CA TYR A 212 -1.62 20.25 6.84
C TYR A 212 -0.22 20.79 6.62
N ILE A 213 0.72 20.33 7.45
CA ILE A 213 2.14 20.61 7.23
C ILE A 213 2.59 19.98 5.89
N GLU A 214 3.50 20.65 5.18
CA GLU A 214 3.92 20.24 3.83
C GLU A 214 4.42 18.79 3.76
N LYS A 215 5.17 18.35 4.77
CA LYS A 215 5.64 16.96 4.87
C LYS A 215 4.49 15.93 4.77
N VAL A 216 3.34 16.21 5.37
CA VAL A 216 2.17 15.33 5.33
C VAL A 216 1.54 15.36 3.93
N LYS A 217 1.40 16.54 3.32
CA LYS A 217 0.87 16.68 1.96
C LYS A 217 1.73 15.91 0.95
N VAL A 218 3.04 16.07 1.00
CA VAL A 218 3.98 15.33 0.15
C VAL A 218 3.90 13.83 0.38
N SER A 219 3.83 13.39 1.62
CA SER A 219 3.70 11.97 1.95
C SER A 219 2.42 11.36 1.38
N GLN A 220 1.30 12.06 1.46
CA GLN A 220 0.02 11.60 0.89
C GLN A 220 0.03 11.57 -0.63
N LYS A 221 0.58 12.61 -1.30
CA LYS A 221 0.76 12.63 -2.75
C LYS A 221 1.63 11.45 -3.23
N ASN A 222 2.74 11.18 -2.53
CA ASN A 222 3.62 10.06 -2.85
C ASN A 222 2.96 8.69 -2.61
N TRP A 223 2.12 8.58 -1.58
CA TRP A 223 1.34 7.36 -1.30
C TRP A 223 0.32 7.08 -2.40
N ILE A 224 -0.40 8.09 -2.85
CA ILE A 224 -1.32 7.97 -3.99
C ILE A 224 -0.52 7.65 -5.26
N GLY A 225 0.62 8.29 -5.45
CA GLY A 225 1.59 7.99 -6.49
C GLY A 225 1.01 8.08 -7.89
N ARG A 226 0.33 9.19 -8.19
CA ARG A 226 -0.19 9.48 -9.53
C ARG A 226 0.96 9.60 -10.53
N SER A 227 0.87 8.87 -11.60
CA SER A 227 1.83 8.88 -12.70
C SER A 227 1.14 8.96 -14.06
N GLU A 228 1.68 9.76 -14.95
CA GLU A 228 1.21 9.89 -16.33
C GLU A 228 2.18 9.18 -17.26
N GLY A 229 1.63 8.43 -18.20
CA GLY A 229 2.42 7.66 -19.15
C GLY A 229 1.60 7.17 -20.33
N ALA A 230 2.01 6.05 -20.86
CA ALA A 230 1.30 5.35 -21.92
C ALA A 230 1.24 3.85 -21.67
N GLU A 231 0.14 3.23 -22.09
CA GLU A 231 0.09 1.80 -22.36
C GLU A 231 0.59 1.56 -23.77
N VAL A 232 1.40 0.51 -23.96
CA VAL A 232 2.00 0.17 -25.25
C VAL A 232 1.86 -1.32 -25.50
N ASP A 233 1.42 -1.69 -26.71
CA ASP A 233 1.21 -3.07 -27.12
C ASP A 233 2.42 -3.61 -27.91
N PHE A 234 3.14 -4.53 -27.33
CA PHE A 234 4.19 -5.30 -27.98
C PHE A 234 3.59 -6.60 -28.51
N ARG A 235 3.60 -6.81 -29.82
CA ARG A 235 3.11 -8.06 -30.41
C ARG A 235 4.12 -9.17 -30.16
N LEU A 236 3.64 -10.37 -29.82
CA LEU A 236 4.50 -11.54 -29.86
C LEU A 236 4.78 -11.90 -31.33
N LYS A 237 6.03 -12.27 -31.61
CA LYS A 237 6.44 -12.65 -32.94
C LYS A 237 5.65 -13.89 -33.40
N ASP A 238 5.14 -13.85 -34.63
CA ASP A 238 4.38 -14.92 -35.26
C ASP A 238 3.13 -15.38 -34.46
N LYS A 239 2.59 -14.51 -33.59
CA LYS A 239 1.40 -14.77 -32.78
C LYS A 239 0.38 -13.63 -32.90
N ASP A 240 -0.89 -14.01 -32.81
CA ASP A 240 -1.97 -13.03 -32.62
C ASP A 240 -2.18 -12.74 -31.15
N GLU A 241 -1.11 -12.28 -30.48
CA GLU A 241 -1.07 -11.97 -29.06
C GLU A 241 -0.24 -10.73 -28.81
N LYS A 242 -0.61 -9.96 -27.80
CA LYS A 242 0.06 -8.72 -27.41
C LYS A 242 0.42 -8.75 -25.94
N LEU A 243 1.63 -8.31 -25.62
CA LEU A 243 2.03 -7.94 -24.27
C LEU A 243 1.82 -6.44 -24.12
N ARG A 244 0.88 -6.05 -23.28
CA ARG A 244 0.65 -4.64 -22.94
C ARG A 244 1.51 -4.25 -21.76
N VAL A 245 2.26 -3.17 -21.90
CA VAL A 245 3.06 -2.57 -20.82
C VAL A 245 2.57 -1.16 -20.50
N TYR A 246 2.77 -0.72 -19.26
CA TYR A 246 2.63 0.68 -18.89
C TYR A 246 4.01 1.28 -18.67
N THR A 247 4.25 2.46 -19.25
CA THR A 247 5.50 3.20 -19.05
C THR A 247 5.26 4.69 -18.81
N THR A 248 6.01 5.30 -17.90
CA THR A 248 6.07 6.75 -17.72
C THR A 248 7.08 7.40 -18.67
N ARG A 249 7.80 6.56 -19.44
CA ARG A 249 8.87 6.94 -20.35
C ARG A 249 8.63 6.39 -21.76
N PRO A 250 7.50 6.76 -22.44
CA PRO A 250 7.24 6.31 -23.80
C PRO A 250 8.29 6.83 -24.78
N ASP A 251 8.94 7.95 -24.49
CA ASP A 251 10.06 8.52 -25.27
C ASP A 251 11.22 7.53 -25.45
N THR A 252 11.45 6.62 -24.48
CA THR A 252 12.59 5.68 -24.53
C THR A 252 12.29 4.36 -25.23
N LEU A 253 11.14 4.20 -25.89
CA LEU A 253 10.73 2.98 -26.58
C LEU A 253 11.75 2.45 -27.60
N PHE A 254 12.47 3.33 -28.30
CA PHE A 254 13.54 2.93 -29.22
C PHE A 254 14.72 2.25 -28.52
N GLY A 255 14.89 2.49 -27.21
CA GLY A 255 15.93 1.89 -26.37
C GLY A 255 15.48 0.60 -25.66
N ALA A 256 14.23 0.15 -25.87
CA ALA A 256 13.74 -1.10 -25.28
C ALA A 256 14.37 -2.29 -26.00
N THR A 257 15.18 -3.07 -25.27
CA THR A 257 15.97 -4.18 -25.83
C THR A 257 15.54 -5.56 -25.35
N TYR A 258 14.70 -5.63 -24.35
CA TYR A 258 14.05 -6.86 -23.89
C TYR A 258 12.76 -6.54 -23.12
N MET A 259 11.95 -7.56 -22.90
CA MET A 259 10.75 -7.48 -22.06
C MET A 259 10.90 -8.39 -20.87
N VAL A 260 10.24 -8.03 -19.77
CA VAL A 260 10.15 -8.88 -18.59
C VAL A 260 8.70 -9.03 -18.19
N ILE A 261 8.29 -10.26 -17.93
CA ILE A 261 6.95 -10.55 -17.41
C ILE A 261 7.02 -11.21 -16.04
N SER A 262 5.96 -11.07 -15.27
CA SER A 262 5.80 -11.74 -13.98
C SER A 262 5.84 -13.27 -14.13
N PRO A 263 6.44 -14.03 -13.20
CA PRO A 263 6.39 -15.49 -13.18
C PRO A 263 4.97 -16.07 -13.17
N GLU A 264 3.98 -15.31 -12.73
CA GLU A 264 2.57 -15.67 -12.69
C GLU A 264 1.77 -15.24 -13.93
N HIS A 265 2.43 -14.65 -14.94
CA HIS A 265 1.73 -14.11 -16.11
C HIS A 265 1.05 -15.23 -16.90
N PRO A 266 -0.25 -15.10 -17.28
CA PRO A 266 -1.03 -16.15 -17.94
C PRO A 266 -0.46 -16.62 -19.29
N LEU A 267 0.30 -15.76 -19.95
CA LEU A 267 0.96 -16.06 -21.22
C LEU A 267 1.91 -17.27 -21.12
N ILE A 268 2.55 -17.45 -19.96
CA ILE A 268 3.50 -18.56 -19.75
C ILE A 268 2.78 -19.91 -19.88
N ASP A 269 1.62 -20.04 -19.22
CA ASP A 269 0.83 -21.28 -19.29
C ASP A 269 0.15 -21.45 -20.65
N LYS A 270 -0.23 -20.36 -21.32
CA LYS A 270 -0.83 -20.38 -22.65
C LYS A 270 0.11 -20.96 -23.70
N TYR A 271 1.41 -20.64 -23.62
CA TYR A 271 2.43 -21.05 -24.60
C TYR A 271 3.41 -22.09 -24.07
N LYS A 272 3.04 -22.83 -23.02
CA LYS A 272 3.91 -23.81 -22.35
C LYS A 272 4.52 -24.85 -23.30
N ASP A 273 3.78 -25.30 -24.30
CA ASP A 273 4.19 -26.31 -25.25
C ASP A 273 5.17 -25.78 -26.33
N GLU A 274 5.31 -24.47 -26.41
CA GLU A 274 6.23 -23.80 -27.34
C GLU A 274 7.50 -23.29 -26.61
N ILE A 275 7.47 -23.24 -25.28
CA ILE A 275 8.61 -22.82 -24.46
C ILE A 275 9.64 -23.96 -24.42
N THR A 276 10.83 -23.71 -24.98
CA THR A 276 11.86 -24.73 -25.14
C THR A 276 12.58 -25.11 -23.87
N ASN A 277 12.56 -24.27 -22.82
CA ASN A 277 13.20 -24.48 -21.53
C ASN A 277 12.19 -24.54 -20.37
N TRP A 278 11.07 -25.25 -20.58
CA TRP A 278 9.96 -25.31 -19.64
C TRP A 278 10.35 -25.73 -18.21
N ASP A 279 11.24 -26.70 -18.05
CA ASP A 279 11.66 -27.18 -16.72
C ASP A 279 12.39 -26.09 -15.90
N GLU A 280 13.17 -25.26 -16.58
CA GLU A 280 13.85 -24.12 -15.96
C GLU A 280 12.82 -23.04 -15.53
N ILE A 281 11.85 -22.77 -16.39
CA ILE A 281 10.75 -21.85 -16.11
C ILE A 281 9.95 -22.30 -14.89
N GLN A 282 9.60 -23.57 -14.77
CA GLN A 282 8.86 -24.11 -13.63
C GLN A 282 9.65 -23.98 -12.32
N LYS A 283 10.92 -24.32 -12.32
CA LYS A 283 11.79 -24.17 -11.14
C LYS A 283 11.86 -22.70 -10.69
N TYR A 284 11.95 -21.78 -11.65
CA TYR A 284 11.98 -20.36 -11.34
C TYR A 284 10.64 -19.88 -10.76
N ARG A 285 9.50 -20.30 -11.32
CA ARG A 285 8.15 -19.99 -10.82
C ARG A 285 7.95 -20.50 -9.39
N GLU A 286 8.39 -21.73 -9.09
CA GLU A 286 8.33 -22.30 -7.73
C GLU A 286 9.17 -21.49 -6.73
N MET A 287 10.36 -21.05 -7.14
CA MET A 287 11.20 -20.19 -6.31
C MET A 287 10.54 -18.83 -6.05
N ALA A 288 10.03 -18.20 -7.10
CA ALA A 288 9.37 -16.88 -7.01
C ALA A 288 8.10 -16.94 -6.15
N ALA A 289 7.32 -18.03 -6.25
CA ALA A 289 6.07 -18.20 -5.48
C ALA A 289 6.29 -18.27 -3.95
N ARG A 290 7.52 -18.55 -3.49
CA ARG A 290 7.87 -18.59 -2.07
C ARG A 290 8.19 -17.21 -1.49
N LYS A 291 8.37 -16.20 -2.36
CA LYS A 291 8.71 -14.82 -1.96
C LYS A 291 7.46 -13.96 -1.87
N SER A 292 7.38 -13.10 -0.87
CA SER A 292 6.38 -12.03 -0.80
C SER A 292 6.65 -10.94 -1.83
N ASP A 293 5.65 -10.12 -2.17
CA ASP A 293 5.82 -8.97 -3.07
C ASP A 293 6.90 -8.01 -2.55
N PHE A 294 6.99 -7.84 -1.23
CA PHE A 294 8.00 -6.99 -0.59
C PHE A 294 9.43 -7.53 -0.76
N GLU A 295 9.62 -8.84 -0.54
CA GLU A 295 10.93 -9.49 -0.77
C GLU A 295 11.35 -9.43 -2.24
N ARG A 296 10.39 -9.47 -3.16
CA ARG A 296 10.64 -9.41 -4.60
C ARG A 296 11.05 -8.01 -5.08
N THR A 297 10.56 -6.95 -4.45
CA THR A 297 10.76 -5.56 -4.90
C THR A 297 11.76 -4.77 -4.06
N GLU A 298 11.65 -4.83 -2.74
CA GLU A 298 12.43 -3.95 -1.85
C GLU A 298 13.69 -4.63 -1.29
N LEU A 299 13.65 -5.95 -1.06
CA LEU A 299 14.76 -6.68 -0.45
C LEU A 299 15.67 -7.38 -1.46
N ALA A 300 15.25 -7.48 -2.73
CA ALA A 300 16.03 -8.18 -3.77
C ALA A 300 17.27 -7.37 -4.15
N LYS A 301 18.44 -7.80 -3.64
CA LYS A 301 19.73 -7.22 -4.02
C LYS A 301 20.23 -7.76 -5.37
N ASP A 302 19.95 -9.03 -5.67
CA ASP A 302 20.41 -9.70 -6.89
C ASP A 302 19.28 -9.83 -7.90
N LYS A 303 19.51 -9.39 -9.13
CA LYS A 303 18.57 -9.61 -10.22
C LYS A 303 18.61 -11.07 -10.67
N THR A 304 17.44 -11.69 -10.69
CA THR A 304 17.26 -13.08 -11.18
C THR A 304 16.22 -13.10 -12.30
N GLY A 305 16.36 -14.03 -13.20
CA GLY A 305 15.40 -14.18 -14.30
C GLY A 305 15.76 -15.35 -15.20
N VAL A 306 14.79 -15.77 -15.99
CA VAL A 306 14.93 -16.83 -17.00
C VAL A 306 14.30 -16.37 -18.30
N ILE A 307 14.96 -16.60 -19.43
CA ILE A 307 14.43 -16.31 -20.75
C ILE A 307 13.28 -17.28 -21.10
N LEU A 308 12.23 -16.79 -21.74
CA LEU A 308 11.22 -17.65 -22.35
C LEU A 308 11.72 -18.14 -23.71
N GLY A 309 12.43 -19.27 -23.70
CA GLY A 309 12.98 -19.85 -24.93
C GLY A 309 11.88 -20.15 -25.95
N GLY A 310 12.04 -19.68 -27.19
CA GLY A 310 11.05 -19.85 -28.25
C GLY A 310 9.99 -18.72 -28.33
N LEU A 311 9.97 -17.78 -27.40
CA LEU A 311 9.08 -16.62 -27.43
C LEU A 311 9.86 -15.30 -27.49
N SER A 312 9.45 -14.42 -28.37
CA SER A 312 9.98 -13.07 -28.51
C SER A 312 8.86 -12.06 -28.78
N ALA A 313 9.13 -10.81 -28.51
CA ALA A 313 8.22 -9.71 -28.81
C ALA A 313 8.81 -8.79 -29.88
N VAL A 314 7.94 -8.07 -30.57
CA VAL A 314 8.33 -7.09 -31.58
C VAL A 314 8.14 -5.70 -31.01
N ASN A 315 9.21 -4.91 -30.96
CA ASN A 315 9.16 -3.53 -30.55
C ASN A 315 8.31 -2.71 -31.54
N PRO A 316 7.21 -2.08 -31.11
CA PRO A 316 6.23 -1.50 -32.03
C PRO A 316 6.72 -0.24 -32.77
N VAL A 317 7.82 0.41 -32.31
CA VAL A 317 8.32 1.66 -32.93
C VAL A 317 9.42 1.43 -33.96
N ASN A 318 10.16 0.31 -33.86
CA ASN A 318 11.27 0.03 -34.79
C ASN A 318 11.23 -1.35 -35.46
N GLY A 319 10.24 -2.17 -35.10
CA GLY A 319 10.05 -3.52 -35.68
C GLY A 319 11.11 -4.55 -35.23
N LYS A 320 12.03 -4.21 -34.32
CA LYS A 320 13.05 -5.13 -33.83
C LYS A 320 12.46 -6.21 -32.96
N GLU A 321 12.93 -7.41 -33.15
CA GLU A 321 12.63 -8.54 -32.27
C GLU A 321 13.45 -8.45 -30.99
N ILE A 322 12.79 -8.60 -29.84
CA ILE A 322 13.42 -8.54 -28.51
C ILE A 322 12.99 -9.74 -27.67
N PRO A 323 13.89 -10.30 -26.84
CA PRO A 323 13.60 -11.46 -26.01
C PRO A 323 12.62 -11.13 -24.89
N VAL A 324 11.85 -12.14 -24.48
CA VAL A 324 10.94 -12.05 -23.32
C VAL A 324 11.53 -12.88 -22.17
N TRP A 325 11.64 -12.27 -21.01
CA TRP A 325 12.14 -12.88 -19.79
C TRP A 325 11.05 -12.99 -18.74
N ILE A 326 11.20 -13.90 -17.80
CA ILE A 326 10.49 -13.86 -16.53
C ILE A 326 11.44 -13.39 -15.44
N SER A 327 10.94 -12.55 -14.55
CA SER A 327 11.68 -12.16 -13.36
C SER A 327 10.75 -11.85 -12.20
N ASP A 328 11.20 -12.15 -10.99
CA ASP A 328 10.42 -12.00 -9.77
C ASP A 328 10.22 -10.55 -9.33
N TYR A 329 10.99 -9.58 -9.85
CA TYR A 329 10.77 -8.16 -9.57
C TYR A 329 9.58 -7.55 -10.32
N VAL A 330 9.01 -8.26 -11.31
CA VAL A 330 7.77 -7.86 -12.00
C VAL A 330 6.57 -8.54 -11.32
N LEU A 331 5.58 -7.76 -10.92
CA LEU A 331 4.42 -8.24 -10.17
C LEU A 331 3.15 -8.18 -11.01
N MET A 332 2.31 -9.24 -10.95
CA MET A 332 0.96 -9.23 -11.52
C MET A 332 0.02 -8.22 -10.85
N SER A 333 0.32 -7.86 -9.62
CA SER A 333 -0.47 -6.91 -8.84
C SER A 333 -0.22 -5.44 -9.22
N TYR A 334 0.79 -5.16 -10.05
CA TYR A 334 1.12 -3.80 -10.48
C TYR A 334 1.17 -3.70 -12.00
N GLY A 335 0.39 -2.78 -12.56
CA GLY A 335 0.29 -2.60 -14.00
C GLY A 335 -0.33 -3.81 -14.70
N THR A 336 0.33 -4.28 -15.75
CA THR A 336 -0.11 -5.38 -16.61
C THR A 336 0.59 -6.71 -16.31
N GLY A 337 1.50 -6.74 -15.35
CA GLY A 337 2.38 -7.89 -15.11
C GLY A 337 3.48 -8.04 -16.17
N ALA A 338 3.69 -7.03 -17.01
CA ALA A 338 4.73 -6.95 -18.03
C ALA A 338 5.38 -5.57 -18.05
N ILE A 339 6.67 -5.51 -18.33
CA ILE A 339 7.42 -4.27 -18.52
C ILE A 339 8.28 -4.37 -19.79
N MET A 340 8.50 -3.24 -20.43
CA MET A 340 9.61 -3.06 -21.37
C MET A 340 10.85 -2.66 -20.57
N ALA A 341 12.00 -3.15 -20.90
CA ALA A 341 13.25 -2.81 -20.25
C ALA A 341 14.13 -1.90 -21.14
N VAL A 342 14.60 -0.82 -20.53
CA VAL A 342 15.45 0.19 -21.18
C VAL A 342 16.76 0.34 -20.41
N PRO A 343 17.70 -0.60 -20.57
CA PRO A 343 18.88 -0.71 -19.71
C PRO A 343 19.81 0.50 -19.75
N ALA A 344 19.83 1.26 -20.82
CA ALA A 344 20.62 2.48 -20.88
C ALA A 344 20.11 3.60 -19.96
N HIS A 345 18.83 3.54 -19.51
CA HIS A 345 18.14 4.63 -18.81
C HIS A 345 17.39 4.21 -17.53
N ASP A 346 17.48 2.97 -17.10
CA ASP A 346 16.95 2.48 -15.83
C ASP A 346 18.00 1.60 -15.13
N THR A 347 18.31 1.91 -13.88
CA THR A 347 19.36 1.20 -13.11
C THR A 347 19.03 -0.29 -12.93
N ARG A 348 17.75 -0.63 -12.70
CA ARG A 348 17.34 -2.03 -12.50
C ARG A 348 17.47 -2.84 -13.79
N ASP A 349 17.08 -2.22 -14.90
CA ASP A 349 17.21 -2.84 -16.22
C ASP A 349 18.68 -2.96 -16.63
N TRP A 350 19.50 -1.98 -16.26
CA TRP A 350 20.93 -1.99 -16.50
C TRP A 350 21.62 -3.14 -15.75
N GLU A 351 21.34 -3.28 -14.45
CA GLU A 351 21.88 -4.38 -13.63
C GLU A 351 21.50 -5.75 -14.20
N PHE A 352 20.25 -5.88 -14.66
CA PHE A 352 19.75 -7.10 -15.31
C PHE A 352 20.48 -7.33 -16.64
N ALA A 353 20.58 -6.33 -17.49
CA ALA A 353 21.23 -6.43 -18.79
C ALA A 353 22.72 -6.78 -18.66
N LYS A 354 23.42 -6.19 -17.69
CA LYS A 354 24.82 -6.53 -17.38
C LYS A 354 24.98 -7.97 -16.92
N LYS A 355 24.06 -8.46 -16.10
CA LYS A 355 24.11 -9.85 -15.60
C LYS A 355 23.90 -10.89 -16.68
N PHE A 356 23.00 -10.59 -17.63
CA PHE A 356 22.59 -11.54 -18.67
C PHE A 356 23.17 -11.21 -20.05
N ASP A 357 24.14 -10.29 -20.13
CA ASP A 357 24.83 -9.85 -21.36
C ASP A 357 23.85 -9.42 -22.46
N LEU A 358 22.85 -8.59 -22.08
CA LEU A 358 21.83 -8.08 -22.98
C LEU A 358 22.25 -6.73 -23.61
N PRO A 359 21.81 -6.44 -24.83
CA PRO A 359 22.18 -5.19 -25.52
C PRO A 359 21.58 -3.97 -24.83
N MET A 360 22.33 -2.86 -24.84
CA MET A 360 21.92 -1.57 -24.31
C MET A 360 21.98 -0.52 -25.42
N ILE A 361 20.94 0.28 -25.55
CA ILE A 361 20.85 1.34 -26.56
C ILE A 361 20.54 2.65 -25.85
N GLN A 362 21.47 3.61 -25.91
CA GLN A 362 21.27 4.95 -25.39
C GLN A 362 20.33 5.73 -26.33
N VAL A 363 19.27 6.30 -25.80
CA VAL A 363 18.27 7.08 -26.54
C VAL A 363 18.05 8.49 -25.99
N VAL A 364 18.71 8.84 -24.90
CA VAL A 364 18.74 10.19 -24.35
C VAL A 364 20.19 10.59 -24.11
N GLU A 365 20.58 11.76 -24.64
CA GLU A 365 21.86 12.39 -24.39
C GLU A 365 21.69 13.52 -23.34
N GLY A 366 22.54 13.51 -22.31
CA GLY A 366 22.51 14.53 -21.27
C GLY A 366 23.12 15.86 -21.74
N LYS A 367 22.83 16.95 -21.02
CA LYS A 367 23.37 18.29 -21.32
C LYS A 367 24.89 18.40 -21.14
N GLU A 368 25.45 17.51 -20.31
CA GLU A 368 26.89 17.51 -20.00
C GLU A 368 27.73 16.64 -20.97
N GLY A 369 27.08 16.10 -22.01
CA GLY A 369 27.74 15.27 -23.03
C GLY A 369 27.52 13.76 -22.83
N PRO A 370 28.21 12.93 -23.62
CA PRO A 370 28.01 11.48 -23.63
C PRO A 370 28.44 10.83 -22.30
N VAL A 371 27.61 9.92 -21.79
CA VAL A 371 27.91 9.06 -20.65
C VAL A 371 28.23 7.65 -21.16
N ASP A 372 29.21 6.99 -20.56
CA ASP A 372 29.49 5.59 -20.87
C ASP A 372 28.44 4.68 -20.21
N ILE A 373 27.44 4.27 -20.99
CA ILE A 373 26.39 3.34 -20.54
C ILE A 373 26.92 1.95 -20.16
N ASN A 374 28.16 1.62 -20.45
CA ASN A 374 28.78 0.39 -20.00
C ASN A 374 29.20 0.45 -18.53
N GLU A 375 29.44 1.63 -17.98
CA GLU A 375 29.80 1.81 -16.57
C GLU A 375 28.58 1.98 -15.66
N ALA A 376 27.55 2.71 -16.14
CA ALA A 376 26.31 2.90 -15.39
C ALA A 376 25.14 3.30 -16.31
N ALA A 377 23.91 3.11 -15.87
CA ALA A 377 22.72 3.63 -16.55
C ALA A 377 22.72 5.17 -16.48
N PHE A 378 22.39 5.82 -17.59
CA PHE A 378 22.13 7.25 -17.61
C PHE A 378 20.70 7.54 -17.18
N THR A 379 20.52 7.91 -15.93
CA THR A 379 19.19 8.07 -15.30
C THR A 379 18.72 9.53 -15.21
N ASP A 380 19.60 10.52 -15.44
CA ASP A 380 19.20 11.94 -15.51
C ASP A 380 18.57 12.26 -16.87
N VAL A 381 17.35 11.78 -17.03
CA VAL A 381 16.59 11.85 -18.28
C VAL A 381 15.46 12.89 -18.23
N ALA A 382 15.44 13.75 -17.20
CA ALA A 382 14.46 14.84 -17.09
C ALA A 382 14.75 15.97 -18.07
N THR A 383 16.05 16.18 -18.37
CA THR A 383 16.56 17.28 -19.21
C THR A 383 17.60 16.73 -20.18
N GLY A 384 17.22 16.35 -21.36
CA GLY A 384 18.16 15.86 -22.37
C GLY A 384 17.52 15.88 -23.74
N LYS A 385 18.29 15.51 -24.74
CA LYS A 385 17.83 15.40 -26.12
C LYS A 385 17.77 13.96 -26.54
N MET A 386 16.77 13.64 -27.36
CA MET A 386 16.63 12.32 -27.93
C MET A 386 17.69 12.07 -28.99
N ILE A 387 18.25 10.85 -28.96
CA ILE A 387 19.18 10.30 -29.95
C ILE A 387 18.78 8.86 -30.26
N ASN A 388 19.20 8.33 -31.41
CA ASN A 388 18.91 6.94 -31.83
C ASN A 388 17.41 6.57 -31.77
N SER A 389 16.54 7.56 -31.98
CA SER A 389 15.08 7.47 -31.76
C SER A 389 14.28 7.96 -32.97
N ASP A 390 14.84 7.89 -34.18
CA ASP A 390 14.21 8.20 -35.45
C ASP A 390 13.50 9.58 -35.42
N PHE A 391 12.17 9.60 -35.58
CA PHE A 391 11.37 10.85 -35.63
C PHE A 391 11.40 11.68 -34.32
N LEU A 392 11.98 11.16 -33.26
CA LEU A 392 12.20 11.89 -31.99
C LEU A 392 13.58 12.51 -31.89
N ASP A 393 14.54 12.16 -32.75
CA ASP A 393 15.92 12.64 -32.65
C ASP A 393 16.00 14.16 -32.60
N GLY A 394 16.79 14.67 -31.67
CA GLY A 394 17.01 16.10 -31.43
C GLY A 394 15.93 16.81 -30.61
N LEU A 395 14.79 16.18 -30.32
CA LEU A 395 13.75 16.74 -29.45
C LEU A 395 14.20 16.71 -27.97
N GLU A 396 13.72 17.68 -27.22
CA GLU A 396 13.81 17.62 -25.76
C GLU A 396 12.92 16.49 -25.21
N VAL A 397 13.32 15.85 -24.13
CA VAL A 397 12.61 14.69 -23.54
C VAL A 397 11.12 14.96 -23.31
N THR A 398 10.76 16.16 -22.83
CA THR A 398 9.35 16.50 -22.56
C THR A 398 8.52 16.51 -23.83
N GLU A 399 9.06 17.09 -24.93
CA GLU A 399 8.40 17.12 -26.22
C GLU A 399 8.32 15.72 -26.84
N ALA A 400 9.39 14.94 -26.75
CA ALA A 400 9.45 13.56 -27.22
C ALA A 400 8.40 12.66 -26.55
N LYS A 401 8.15 12.83 -25.24
CA LYS A 401 7.09 12.10 -24.53
C LYS A 401 5.71 12.35 -25.12
N GLU A 402 5.37 13.62 -25.38
CA GLU A 402 4.05 13.94 -25.95
C GLU A 402 3.94 13.43 -27.39
N LYS A 403 4.97 13.66 -28.21
CA LYS A 403 4.99 13.21 -29.60
C LYS A 403 4.91 11.68 -29.73
N MET A 404 5.57 10.95 -28.81
CA MET A 404 5.44 9.48 -28.80
C MET A 404 4.04 9.03 -28.38
N LYS A 405 3.40 9.68 -27.39
CA LYS A 405 2.01 9.35 -27.04
C LYS A 405 1.04 9.58 -28.19
N ASP A 406 1.20 10.69 -28.92
CA ASP A 406 0.42 10.95 -30.13
C ASP A 406 0.63 9.86 -31.18
N PHE A 407 1.88 9.50 -31.45
CA PHE A 407 2.22 8.43 -32.38
C PHE A 407 1.60 7.08 -32.01
N LEU A 408 1.64 6.70 -30.73
CA LEU A 408 1.07 5.44 -30.24
C LEU A 408 -0.45 5.38 -30.45
N GLU A 409 -1.14 6.50 -30.20
CA GLU A 409 -2.59 6.62 -30.40
C GLU A 409 -2.96 6.62 -31.89
N GLU A 410 -2.26 7.37 -32.73
CA GLU A 410 -2.45 7.41 -34.17
C GLU A 410 -2.25 6.04 -34.83
N LYS A 411 -1.26 5.28 -34.39
CA LYS A 411 -0.98 3.93 -34.91
C LYS A 411 -1.87 2.84 -34.30
N GLY A 412 -2.65 3.16 -33.25
CA GLY A 412 -3.48 2.18 -32.56
C GLY A 412 -2.68 1.08 -31.83
N ILE A 413 -1.44 1.39 -31.43
CA ILE A 413 -0.52 0.48 -30.73
C ILE A 413 -0.32 0.85 -29.26
N GLY A 414 -1.04 1.85 -28.78
CA GLY A 414 -1.00 2.30 -27.39
C GLY A 414 -1.94 3.49 -27.16
N ASN A 415 -2.03 3.91 -25.92
CA ASN A 415 -2.84 5.07 -25.51
C ASN A 415 -2.26 5.74 -24.27
N ARG A 416 -2.58 7.02 -24.08
CA ARG A 416 -2.29 7.73 -22.85
C ARG A 416 -2.95 7.07 -21.66
N LYS A 417 -2.25 7.00 -20.53
CA LYS A 417 -2.76 6.39 -19.31
C LYS A 417 -2.26 7.12 -18.07
N VAL A 418 -3.17 7.33 -17.15
CA VAL A 418 -2.85 7.73 -15.77
C VAL A 418 -2.94 6.49 -14.88
N ASN A 419 -1.92 6.24 -14.11
CA ASN A 419 -1.87 5.17 -13.13
C ASN A 419 -1.59 5.71 -11.72
N TYR A 420 -1.93 4.93 -10.72
CA TYR A 420 -1.72 5.24 -9.31
C TYR A 420 -1.00 4.07 -8.61
N LYS A 421 -0.14 4.39 -7.63
CA LYS A 421 0.37 3.38 -6.70
C LYS A 421 -0.73 2.93 -5.73
N LEU A 422 -1.64 3.84 -5.38
CA LEU A 422 -2.83 3.55 -4.59
C LEU A 422 -3.62 2.41 -5.25
N ARG A 423 -4.03 1.45 -4.45
CA ARG A 423 -4.87 0.32 -4.90
C ARG A 423 -6.20 0.36 -4.19
N ASP A 424 -7.20 -0.26 -4.79
CA ASP A 424 -8.47 -0.47 -4.13
C ASP A 424 -8.27 -1.25 -2.82
N TRP A 425 -9.05 -0.88 -1.83
CA TRP A 425 -8.92 -1.44 -0.50
C TRP A 425 -9.63 -2.78 -0.39
N VAL A 426 -8.91 -3.81 0.08
CA VAL A 426 -9.51 -5.09 0.47
C VAL A 426 -10.24 -4.87 1.78
N PHE A 427 -11.57 -4.86 1.72
CA PHE A 427 -12.40 -4.59 2.88
C PHE A 427 -12.65 -5.87 3.71
N SER A 428 -12.85 -7.03 3.06
CA SER A 428 -13.17 -8.28 3.75
C SER A 428 -12.81 -9.49 2.91
#